data_6a146f89460aea8e2ba3515c396a3119
#
_entry.id   6a146f89460aea8e2ba3515c396a3119
#
_cell.length_a   1.000
_cell.length_b   1.000
_cell.length_c   1.000
_cell.angle_alpha   90.00
_cell.angle_beta   90.00
_cell.angle_gamma   90.00
#
_symmetry.space_group_name_H-M   'P 1'
#
loop_
_entity.id
_entity.type
_entity.pdbx_description
1 polymer ?
#
loop_
_entity_poly.entity_id
_entity_poly.type
_entity_poly.pdbx_seq_one_letter_code
_entity_poly.pdbx_strand_id
1 'polypeptide(L)'
;MEITKNLPYMEMTRNLPYGYAIPTVSDLLMAKPTADVQITLAIIHTFIWFYLINKIFVPIIFWIYHNMKSKQRFLYFNRRLFKKAIGWDIGGDENEQKLAIARIDAAMVQHLVGAMLCFPSGFGFGHFLPAGVATAMACQANLCELGWEIEDTLMRIYEIIFGGERGRKFNPPSLMLTLIAHHTAAWCMAIPINMYYPNCTLQHEGLCILQFGVALNFLCQKYGFTLDVANKRDLIKMKILCTIVFVTVIWTRLFRYTYIGITMLVMAYTDENFLLFKLMLVPTIFLSLFNVIVVKDATKKFLKFWSMDTGTTPKLQRQNTRLLSKIYDMKGSVDHNEVRPLYPEIGSVMDVSKTNSETSFKSG
;
A
#
# COMPACT_ATOMS: atom_id res chain seq x y z
N MET A 1 -12.60 -26.80 21.21
CA MET A 1 -12.90 -25.49 20.64
C MET A 1 -14.11 -25.68 19.72
N GLU A 2 -15.31 -25.55 20.29
CA GLU A 2 -16.55 -25.70 19.54
C GLU A 2 -16.75 -24.47 18.68
N ILE A 3 -16.47 -24.63 17.39
CA ILE A 3 -16.85 -23.63 16.37
C ILE A 3 -18.35 -23.76 16.20
N THR A 4 -19.06 -22.77 16.67
CA THR A 4 -20.52 -22.64 16.67
C THR A 4 -21.15 -23.02 15.33
N LYS A 5 -21.81 -24.17 15.29
CA LYS A 5 -22.62 -24.72 14.18
C LYS A 5 -23.97 -24.00 13.99
N ASN A 6 -24.06 -22.71 14.25
CA ASN A 6 -25.31 -21.98 14.08
C ASN A 6 -25.11 -20.69 13.29
N LEU A 7 -24.59 -20.82 12.05
CA LEU A 7 -24.86 -19.81 11.03
C LEU A 7 -26.14 -20.25 10.30
N PRO A 8 -27.19 -19.43 10.26
CA PRO A 8 -28.33 -19.72 9.39
C PRO A 8 -27.77 -19.69 7.96
N TYR A 9 -27.76 -20.83 7.32
CA TYR A 9 -27.52 -20.99 5.89
C TYR A 9 -28.55 -20.08 5.20
N MET A 10 -28.13 -18.92 4.77
CA MET A 10 -29.00 -18.06 3.98
C MET A 10 -29.33 -18.83 2.72
N GLU A 11 -30.61 -19.16 2.56
CA GLU A 11 -31.22 -19.54 1.29
C GLU A 11 -31.10 -18.41 0.28
N MET A 12 -29.87 -18.18 -0.17
CA MET A 12 -29.53 -17.04 -1.03
C MET A 12 -29.55 -17.39 -2.51
N THR A 13 -30.08 -18.56 -2.88
CA THR A 13 -29.83 -19.08 -4.23
C THR A 13 -31.04 -19.19 -5.14
N ARG A 14 -32.24 -18.73 -4.81
CA ARG A 14 -33.34 -19.01 -5.73
C ARG A 14 -34.20 -17.88 -6.29
N ASN A 15 -34.09 -16.66 -5.82
CA ASN A 15 -34.84 -15.56 -6.43
C ASN A 15 -34.02 -14.25 -6.36
N LEU A 16 -33.18 -13.99 -7.34
CA LEU A 16 -32.81 -12.62 -7.67
C LEU A 16 -33.96 -12.04 -8.52
N PRO A 17 -34.90 -11.30 -7.96
CA PRO A 17 -35.75 -10.47 -8.78
C PRO A 17 -34.81 -9.37 -9.31
N TYR A 18 -34.83 -9.10 -10.60
CA TYR A 18 -34.18 -7.99 -11.27
C TYR A 18 -34.82 -6.65 -10.82
N GLY A 19 -34.69 -6.32 -9.57
CA GLY A 19 -35.08 -5.06 -8.99
C GLY A 19 -33.98 -4.66 -7.99
N TYR A 20 -33.04 -3.84 -8.41
CA TYR A 20 -32.15 -3.17 -7.47
C TYR A 20 -33.00 -2.31 -6.53
N ALA A 21 -33.19 -2.76 -5.31
CA ALA A 21 -33.77 -1.91 -4.28
C ALA A 21 -32.76 -0.83 -3.94
N ILE A 22 -33.19 0.44 -3.92
CA ILE A 22 -32.31 1.52 -3.46
C ILE A 22 -32.02 1.29 -1.97
N PRO A 23 -30.75 1.08 -1.55
CA PRO A 23 -30.41 0.85 -0.17
C PRO A 23 -30.85 2.00 0.74
N THR A 24 -31.36 1.69 1.92
CA THR A 24 -31.64 2.71 2.93
C THR A 24 -30.34 3.23 3.57
N VAL A 25 -30.40 4.41 4.17
CA VAL A 25 -29.26 4.98 4.92
C VAL A 25 -28.80 4.02 6.02
N SER A 26 -29.74 3.35 6.70
CA SER A 26 -29.40 2.35 7.72
C SER A 26 -28.66 1.15 7.12
N ASP A 27 -29.09 0.63 5.96
CA ASP A 27 -28.39 -0.48 5.28
C ASP A 27 -26.96 -0.09 4.89
N LEU A 28 -26.76 1.15 4.43
CA LEU A 28 -25.45 1.68 4.09
C LEU A 28 -24.56 1.87 5.32
N LEU A 29 -25.07 2.47 6.39
CA LEU A 29 -24.30 2.67 7.63
C LEU A 29 -23.85 1.35 8.25
N MET A 30 -24.73 0.35 8.24
CA MET A 30 -24.45 -0.97 8.77
C MET A 30 -23.73 -1.90 7.79
N ALA A 31 -23.37 -1.40 6.60
CA ALA A 31 -22.71 -2.16 5.53
C ALA A 31 -23.34 -3.54 5.29
N LYS A 32 -24.69 -3.56 5.19
CA LYS A 32 -25.45 -4.80 5.04
C LYS A 32 -24.86 -5.69 3.95
N PRO A 33 -24.75 -7.02 4.18
CA PRO A 33 -24.04 -7.93 3.28
C PRO A 33 -24.88 -8.33 2.05
N THR A 34 -25.41 -7.34 1.33
CA THR A 34 -26.15 -7.50 0.06
C THR A 34 -25.42 -6.81 -1.07
N ALA A 35 -25.49 -7.35 -2.27
CA ALA A 35 -24.69 -6.87 -3.41
C ALA A 35 -24.98 -5.39 -3.73
N ASP A 36 -26.25 -4.98 -3.69
CA ASP A 36 -26.67 -3.60 -3.91
C ASP A 36 -26.07 -2.62 -2.91
N VAL A 37 -26.05 -2.96 -1.61
CA VAL A 37 -25.42 -2.16 -0.56
C VAL A 37 -23.91 -2.10 -0.74
N GLN A 38 -23.26 -3.23 -0.96
CA GLN A 38 -21.79 -3.30 -1.08
C GLN A 38 -21.29 -2.55 -2.31
N ILE A 39 -21.96 -2.67 -3.46
CA ILE A 39 -21.62 -1.93 -4.68
C ILE A 39 -21.86 -0.42 -4.49
N THR A 40 -23.01 -0.05 -3.89
CA THR A 40 -23.31 1.36 -3.62
C THR A 40 -22.27 1.98 -2.71
N LEU A 41 -21.84 1.30 -1.66
CA LEU A 41 -20.79 1.77 -0.75
C LEU A 41 -19.43 1.86 -1.45
N ALA A 42 -19.07 0.92 -2.30
CA ALA A 42 -17.82 1.00 -3.06
C ALA A 42 -17.80 2.27 -3.94
N ILE A 43 -18.92 2.59 -4.60
CA ILE A 43 -19.08 3.81 -5.40
C ILE A 43 -18.99 5.06 -4.51
N ILE A 44 -19.69 5.08 -3.38
CA ILE A 44 -19.64 6.21 -2.43
C ILE A 44 -18.21 6.43 -1.94
N HIS A 45 -17.49 5.37 -1.52
CA HIS A 45 -16.11 5.48 -1.09
C HIS A 45 -15.18 5.99 -2.20
N THR A 46 -15.42 5.60 -3.45
CA THR A 46 -14.65 6.12 -4.60
C THR A 46 -14.78 7.65 -4.71
N PHE A 47 -16.01 8.17 -4.62
CA PHE A 47 -16.23 9.63 -4.65
C PHE A 47 -15.68 10.34 -3.41
N ILE A 48 -15.79 9.74 -2.23
CA ILE A 48 -15.20 10.27 -1.00
C ILE A 48 -13.67 10.40 -1.17
N TRP A 49 -12.99 9.37 -1.65
CA TRP A 49 -11.54 9.41 -1.84
C TRP A 49 -11.14 10.41 -2.92
N PHE A 50 -11.87 10.47 -4.03
CA PHE A 50 -11.65 11.50 -5.06
C PHE A 50 -11.68 12.91 -4.46
N TYR A 51 -12.68 13.19 -3.62
CA TYR A 51 -12.81 14.49 -2.95
C TYR A 51 -11.69 14.71 -1.93
N LEU A 52 -11.45 13.75 -1.03
CA LEU A 52 -10.45 13.86 0.03
C LEU A 52 -9.04 14.06 -0.52
N ILE A 53 -8.64 13.28 -1.54
CA ILE A 53 -7.31 13.38 -2.13
C ILE A 53 -7.11 14.76 -2.74
N ASN A 54 -8.03 15.19 -3.62
CA ASN A 54 -7.84 16.40 -4.41
C ASN A 54 -8.09 17.69 -3.63
N LYS A 55 -9.02 17.70 -2.67
CA LYS A 55 -9.45 18.91 -1.95
C LYS A 55 -8.86 19.06 -0.56
N ILE A 56 -8.39 17.99 0.05
CA ILE A 56 -7.90 17.99 1.43
C ILE A 56 -6.44 17.55 1.51
N PHE A 57 -6.11 16.33 1.09
CA PHE A 57 -4.77 15.78 1.31
C PHE A 57 -3.70 16.46 0.46
N VAL A 58 -3.93 16.64 -0.83
CA VAL A 58 -2.94 17.29 -1.70
C VAL A 58 -2.61 18.70 -1.21
N PRO A 59 -3.57 19.61 -0.92
CA PRO A 59 -3.27 20.93 -0.36
C PRO A 59 -2.51 20.89 0.97
N ILE A 60 -2.92 20.03 1.90
CA ILE A 60 -2.26 19.91 3.22
C ILE A 60 -0.82 19.43 3.07
N ILE A 61 -0.59 18.42 2.24
CA ILE A 61 0.75 17.85 2.05
C ILE A 61 1.65 18.85 1.32
N PHE A 62 1.13 19.60 0.33
CA PHE A 62 1.87 20.71 -0.29
C PHE A 62 2.31 21.75 0.75
N TRP A 63 1.43 22.13 1.67
CA TRP A 63 1.74 23.04 2.76
C TRP A 63 2.82 22.47 3.68
N ILE A 64 2.73 21.19 4.09
CA ILE A 64 3.73 20.51 4.91
C ILE A 64 5.09 20.51 4.21
N TYR A 65 5.14 20.14 2.94
CA TYR A 65 6.41 20.11 2.18
C TYR A 65 6.99 21.49 1.94
N HIS A 66 6.14 22.50 1.77
CA HIS A 66 6.63 23.88 1.64
C HIS A 66 7.40 24.35 2.87
N ASN A 67 6.92 23.97 4.06
CA ASN A 67 7.49 24.39 5.35
C ASN A 67 8.55 23.42 5.92
N MET A 68 8.83 22.31 5.26
CA MET A 68 9.76 21.30 5.75
C MET A 68 11.22 21.74 5.59
N LYS A 69 11.99 21.78 6.70
CA LYS A 69 13.42 22.16 6.69
C LYS A 69 14.29 21.21 5.85
N SER A 70 13.96 19.92 5.83
CA SER A 70 14.68 18.86 5.09
C SER A 70 14.10 18.58 3.70
N LYS A 71 13.33 19.50 3.13
CA LYS A 71 12.56 19.36 1.89
C LYS A 71 13.38 18.79 0.73
N GLN A 72 14.54 19.37 0.42
CA GLN A 72 15.36 18.96 -0.73
C GLN A 72 15.85 17.50 -0.58
N ARG A 73 16.30 17.12 0.61
CA ARG A 73 16.69 15.73 0.92
C ARG A 73 15.52 14.79 0.76
N PHE A 74 14.36 15.15 1.30
CA PHE A 74 13.15 14.37 1.23
C PHE A 74 12.69 14.13 -0.22
N LEU A 75 12.63 15.18 -1.04
CA LEU A 75 12.25 15.09 -2.46
C LEU A 75 13.23 14.23 -3.24
N TYR A 76 14.54 14.41 -3.02
CA TYR A 76 15.59 13.61 -3.65
C TYR A 76 15.41 12.10 -3.38
N PHE A 77 15.21 11.70 -2.12
CA PHE A 77 15.07 10.28 -1.78
C PHE A 77 13.78 9.66 -2.30
N ASN A 78 12.68 10.42 -2.29
CA ASN A 78 11.43 9.95 -2.89
C ASN A 78 11.58 9.74 -4.40
N ARG A 79 12.12 10.72 -5.14
CA ARG A 79 12.38 10.58 -6.59
C ARG A 79 13.21 9.35 -6.89
N ARG A 80 14.32 9.18 -6.17
CA ARG A 80 15.21 8.04 -6.35
C ARG A 80 14.51 6.70 -6.04
N LEU A 81 13.71 6.65 -4.98
CA LEU A 81 12.94 5.46 -4.62
C LEU A 81 12.03 5.04 -5.76
N PHE A 82 11.19 5.95 -6.25
CA PHE A 82 10.23 5.63 -7.30
C PHE A 82 10.89 5.25 -8.62
N LYS A 83 11.93 6.00 -9.03
CA LYS A 83 12.67 5.67 -10.25
C LYS A 83 13.29 4.28 -10.18
N LYS A 84 13.85 3.89 -9.03
CA LYS A 84 14.50 2.59 -8.85
C LYS A 84 13.52 1.45 -8.62
N ALA A 85 12.46 1.67 -7.85
CA ALA A 85 11.53 0.62 -7.45
C ALA A 85 10.57 0.22 -8.59
N ILE A 86 10.06 1.18 -9.32
CA ILE A 86 8.98 0.98 -10.30
C ILE A 86 9.23 1.68 -11.65
N GLY A 87 10.45 2.21 -11.86
CA GLY A 87 10.78 2.96 -13.08
C GLY A 87 10.08 4.33 -13.19
N TRP A 88 9.37 4.75 -12.16
CA TRP A 88 8.60 5.98 -12.17
C TRP A 88 9.48 7.20 -11.88
N ASP A 89 9.83 7.95 -12.92
CA ASP A 89 10.50 9.23 -12.75
C ASP A 89 9.46 10.33 -12.49
N ILE A 90 9.28 10.70 -11.22
CA ILE A 90 8.34 11.74 -10.78
C ILE A 90 8.72 13.16 -11.23
N GLY A 91 9.59 13.27 -12.24
CA GLY A 91 9.94 14.54 -12.87
C GLY A 91 11.03 15.32 -12.17
N GLY A 92 11.42 16.43 -12.83
CA GLY A 92 12.38 17.42 -12.32
C GLY A 92 11.71 18.60 -11.61
N ASP A 93 10.46 18.89 -11.94
CA ASP A 93 9.69 19.95 -11.30
C ASP A 93 9.29 19.58 -9.88
N GLU A 94 9.57 20.49 -8.94
CA GLU A 94 9.27 20.32 -7.52
C GLU A 94 7.77 20.14 -7.26
N ASN A 95 6.90 20.82 -8.00
CA ASN A 95 5.45 20.71 -7.80
C ASN A 95 4.93 19.36 -8.29
N GLU A 96 5.47 18.84 -9.40
CA GLU A 96 5.15 17.50 -9.86
C GLU A 96 5.58 16.42 -8.86
N GLN A 97 6.78 16.57 -8.30
CA GLN A 97 7.26 15.67 -7.25
C GLN A 97 6.36 15.71 -6.01
N LYS A 98 5.97 16.90 -5.56
CA LYS A 98 5.06 17.06 -4.42
C LYS A 98 3.71 16.41 -4.69
N LEU A 99 3.14 16.60 -5.88
CA LEU A 99 1.85 16.01 -6.24
C LEU A 99 1.90 14.48 -6.23
N ALA A 100 2.95 13.88 -6.83
CA ALA A 100 3.14 12.44 -6.83
C ALA A 100 3.30 11.88 -5.39
N ILE A 101 4.08 12.58 -4.56
CA ILE A 101 4.27 12.20 -3.16
C ILE A 101 2.97 12.35 -2.37
N ALA A 102 2.19 13.40 -2.61
CA ALA A 102 0.92 13.63 -1.95
C ALA A 102 -0.10 12.51 -2.22
N ARG A 103 -0.16 12.00 -3.44
CA ARG A 103 -1.01 10.85 -3.77
C ARG A 103 -0.61 9.58 -3.03
N ILE A 104 0.70 9.34 -2.89
CA ILE A 104 1.18 8.18 -2.12
C ILE A 104 0.93 8.36 -0.62
N ASP A 105 1.04 9.58 -0.10
CA ASP A 105 0.73 9.85 1.29
C ASP A 105 -0.77 9.73 1.57
N ALA A 106 -1.63 10.00 0.58
CA ALA A 106 -3.06 9.68 0.67
C ALA A 106 -3.31 8.17 0.81
N ALA A 107 -2.56 7.33 0.09
CA ALA A 107 -2.61 5.88 0.28
C ALA A 107 -2.23 5.46 1.71
N MET A 108 -1.20 6.09 2.28
CA MET A 108 -0.81 5.85 3.68
C MET A 108 -1.94 6.19 4.65
N VAL A 109 -2.63 7.32 4.44
CA VAL A 109 -3.76 7.73 5.29
C VAL A 109 -4.94 6.79 5.11
N GLN A 110 -5.26 6.37 3.87
CA GLN A 110 -6.28 5.38 3.59
C GLN A 110 -6.04 4.08 4.37
N HIS A 111 -4.82 3.54 4.29
CA HIS A 111 -4.47 2.32 5.02
C HIS A 111 -4.55 2.49 6.54
N LEU A 112 -4.20 3.66 7.07
CA LEU A 112 -4.36 3.94 8.49
C LEU A 112 -5.83 3.98 8.89
N VAL A 113 -6.68 4.65 8.12
CA VAL A 113 -8.13 4.72 8.36
C VAL A 113 -8.74 3.32 8.29
N GLY A 114 -8.42 2.54 7.27
CA GLY A 114 -8.90 1.17 7.15
C GLY A 114 -8.47 0.28 8.32
N ALA A 115 -7.22 0.37 8.76
CA ALA A 115 -6.74 -0.35 9.94
C ALA A 115 -7.52 0.04 11.20
N MET A 116 -7.77 1.33 11.42
CA MET A 116 -8.55 1.81 12.58
C MET A 116 -10.00 1.32 12.54
N LEU A 117 -10.62 1.27 11.38
CA LEU A 117 -11.99 0.76 11.23
C LEU A 117 -12.07 -0.76 11.47
N CYS A 118 -11.06 -1.52 11.09
CA CYS A 118 -11.02 -2.98 11.33
C CYS A 118 -10.65 -3.35 12.76
N PHE A 119 -9.92 -2.50 13.47
CA PHE A 119 -9.33 -2.81 14.76
C PHE A 119 -10.34 -3.30 15.82
N PRO A 120 -11.52 -2.67 16.01
CA PRO A 120 -12.45 -3.11 17.04
C PRO A 120 -12.93 -4.55 16.84
N SER A 121 -13.27 -4.93 15.60
CA SER A 121 -13.74 -6.27 15.29
C SER A 121 -12.59 -7.29 15.25
N GLY A 122 -11.49 -6.95 14.60
CA GLY A 122 -10.36 -7.87 14.40
C GLY A 122 -9.65 -8.27 15.69
N PHE A 123 -9.62 -7.38 16.70
CA PHE A 123 -8.92 -7.62 17.98
C PHE A 123 -9.85 -7.76 19.19
N GLY A 124 -11.15 -7.97 18.97
CA GLY A 124 -12.08 -8.28 20.04
C GLY A 124 -12.54 -7.09 20.89
N PHE A 125 -12.25 -5.86 20.48
CA PHE A 125 -12.70 -4.65 21.17
C PHE A 125 -14.13 -4.22 20.78
N GLY A 126 -14.81 -5.01 19.92
CA GLY A 126 -16.15 -4.72 19.46
C GLY A 126 -17.22 -4.72 20.56
N HIS A 127 -16.95 -5.35 21.72
CA HIS A 127 -17.86 -5.38 22.86
C HIS A 127 -18.07 -4.00 23.53
N PHE A 128 -17.20 -3.02 23.28
CA PHE A 128 -17.36 -1.64 23.71
C PHE A 128 -18.29 -0.80 22.80
N LEU A 129 -18.70 -1.38 21.66
CA LEU A 129 -19.54 -0.72 20.67
C LEU A 129 -20.96 -1.35 20.67
N PRO A 130 -21.99 -0.62 20.22
CA PRO A 130 -23.30 -1.22 19.96
C PRO A 130 -23.22 -2.44 19.06
N ALA A 131 -24.17 -3.37 19.23
CA ALA A 131 -24.20 -4.61 18.46
C ALA A 131 -24.12 -4.35 16.94
N GLY A 132 -23.26 -5.09 16.25
CA GLY A 132 -23.07 -5.00 14.81
C GLY A 132 -22.20 -3.82 14.32
N VAL A 133 -21.96 -2.79 15.13
CA VAL A 133 -21.18 -1.61 14.70
C VAL A 133 -19.74 -1.98 14.38
N ALA A 134 -19.07 -2.80 15.19
CA ALA A 134 -17.70 -3.22 14.93
C ALA A 134 -17.57 -4.00 13.60
N THR A 135 -18.53 -4.86 13.32
CA THR A 135 -18.62 -5.58 12.03
C THR A 135 -18.86 -4.62 10.87
N ALA A 136 -19.80 -3.69 11.02
CA ALA A 136 -20.07 -2.67 10.00
C ALA A 136 -18.83 -1.84 9.70
N MET A 137 -18.08 -1.40 10.73
CA MET A 137 -16.83 -0.67 10.56
C MET A 137 -15.79 -1.47 9.78
N ALA A 138 -15.65 -2.76 10.06
CA ALA A 138 -14.70 -3.62 9.33
C ALA A 138 -15.13 -3.84 7.86
N CYS A 139 -16.41 -4.04 7.59
CA CYS A 139 -16.93 -4.08 6.23
C CYS A 139 -16.72 -2.75 5.48
N GLN A 140 -16.96 -1.62 6.16
CA GLN A 140 -16.66 -0.28 5.61
C GLN A 140 -15.17 -0.11 5.32
N ALA A 141 -14.27 -0.63 6.14
CA ALA A 141 -12.83 -0.57 5.90
C ALA A 141 -12.43 -1.28 4.60
N ASN A 142 -13.00 -2.44 4.34
CA ASN A 142 -12.77 -3.20 3.12
C ASN A 142 -13.24 -2.43 1.86
N LEU A 143 -14.42 -1.80 1.96
CA LEU A 143 -14.97 -0.98 0.88
C LEU A 143 -14.26 0.37 0.73
N CYS A 144 -13.72 0.91 1.81
CA CYS A 144 -12.88 2.10 1.82
C CYS A 144 -11.59 1.87 1.01
N GLU A 145 -10.93 0.72 1.17
CA GLU A 145 -9.79 0.33 0.35
C GLU A 145 -10.17 0.15 -1.10
N LEU A 146 -11.25 -0.62 -1.36
CA LEU A 146 -11.76 -0.84 -2.71
C LEU A 146 -12.06 0.49 -3.42
N GLY A 147 -12.75 1.42 -2.75
CA GLY A 147 -13.08 2.73 -3.31
C GLY A 147 -11.86 3.58 -3.64
N TRP A 148 -10.83 3.54 -2.78
CA TRP A 148 -9.55 4.22 -3.05
C TRP A 148 -8.82 3.60 -4.25
N GLU A 149 -8.78 2.28 -4.36
CA GLU A 149 -8.13 1.59 -5.48
C GLU A 149 -8.84 1.86 -6.83
N ILE A 150 -10.17 1.93 -6.82
CA ILE A 150 -10.97 2.33 -8.00
C ILE A 150 -10.60 3.76 -8.38
N GLU A 151 -10.58 4.70 -7.43
CA GLU A 151 -10.21 6.09 -7.68
C GLU A 151 -8.80 6.20 -8.27
N ASP A 152 -7.79 5.60 -7.64
CA ASP A 152 -6.40 5.65 -8.11
C ASP A 152 -6.27 5.08 -9.54
N THR A 153 -6.96 3.96 -9.81
CA THR A 153 -6.95 3.35 -11.15
C THR A 153 -7.60 4.24 -12.19
N LEU A 154 -8.79 4.77 -11.91
CA LEU A 154 -9.53 5.64 -12.85
C LEU A 154 -8.77 6.93 -13.12
N MET A 155 -8.18 7.54 -12.10
CA MET A 155 -7.39 8.78 -12.26
C MET A 155 -6.13 8.55 -13.10
N ARG A 156 -5.44 7.42 -12.93
CA ARG A 156 -4.27 7.07 -13.75
C ARG A 156 -4.64 6.78 -15.19
N ILE A 157 -5.74 6.06 -15.43
CA ILE A 157 -6.28 5.83 -16.77
C ILE A 157 -6.62 7.16 -17.43
N TYR A 158 -7.31 8.04 -16.70
CA TYR A 158 -7.62 9.39 -17.18
C TYR A 158 -6.35 10.16 -17.57
N GLU A 159 -5.32 10.15 -16.72
CA GLU A 159 -4.03 10.80 -17.01
C GLU A 159 -3.32 10.20 -18.24
N ILE A 160 -3.36 8.88 -18.43
CA ILE A 160 -2.77 8.22 -19.61
C ILE A 160 -3.48 8.65 -20.91
N ILE A 161 -4.82 8.74 -20.88
CA ILE A 161 -5.62 9.06 -22.05
C ILE A 161 -5.56 10.56 -22.37
N PHE A 162 -5.77 11.41 -21.37
CA PHE A 162 -5.97 12.85 -21.56
C PHE A 162 -4.73 13.70 -21.19
N GLY A 163 -3.79 13.17 -20.40
CA GLY A 163 -2.58 13.88 -19.97
C GLY A 163 -1.45 13.89 -21.01
N GLY A 164 -1.66 13.30 -22.21
CA GLY A 164 -0.68 13.29 -23.27
C GLY A 164 0.63 12.59 -22.89
N GLU A 165 1.76 13.13 -23.35
CA GLU A 165 3.09 12.58 -23.05
C GLU A 165 3.41 12.62 -21.55
N ARG A 166 3.02 13.69 -20.86
CA ARG A 166 3.19 13.83 -19.41
C ARG A 166 2.45 12.73 -18.66
N GLY A 167 1.18 12.49 -18.97
CA GLY A 167 0.37 11.47 -18.31
C GLY A 167 0.96 10.08 -18.48
N ARG A 168 1.45 9.73 -19.68
CA ARG A 168 2.14 8.46 -19.94
C ARG A 168 3.47 8.34 -19.18
N LYS A 169 4.24 9.42 -19.07
CA LYS A 169 5.49 9.44 -18.31
C LYS A 169 5.26 9.25 -16.80
N PHE A 170 4.17 9.83 -16.29
CA PHE A 170 3.77 9.69 -14.88
C PHE A 170 3.22 8.30 -14.55
N ASN A 171 2.69 7.57 -15.54
CA ASN A 171 2.11 6.24 -15.35
C ASN A 171 2.81 5.22 -16.26
N PRO A 172 4.10 4.88 -15.99
CA PRO A 172 4.84 3.94 -16.81
C PRO A 172 4.21 2.54 -16.74
N PRO A 173 4.33 1.72 -17.81
CA PRO A 173 3.70 0.40 -17.90
C PRO A 173 4.03 -0.52 -16.70
N SER A 174 5.25 -0.44 -16.15
CA SER A 174 5.67 -1.22 -14.98
C SER A 174 4.88 -0.86 -13.72
N LEU A 175 4.60 0.44 -13.50
CA LEU A 175 3.75 0.90 -12.41
C LEU A 175 2.31 0.43 -12.63
N MET A 176 1.76 0.64 -13.83
CA MET A 176 0.39 0.25 -14.15
C MET A 176 0.17 -1.25 -13.98
N LEU A 177 1.09 -2.08 -14.47
CA LEU A 177 1.00 -3.52 -14.30
C LEU A 177 0.97 -3.92 -12.82
N THR A 178 1.85 -3.33 -12.00
CA THR A 178 1.91 -3.59 -10.55
C THR A 178 0.62 -3.19 -9.86
N LEU A 179 0.08 -2.00 -10.17
CA LEU A 179 -1.16 -1.50 -9.57
C LEU A 179 -2.37 -2.32 -10.01
N ILE A 180 -2.52 -2.60 -11.31
CA ILE A 180 -3.63 -3.42 -11.80
C ILE A 180 -3.61 -4.79 -11.14
N ALA A 181 -2.46 -5.46 -11.05
CA ALA A 181 -2.35 -6.75 -10.41
C ALA A 181 -2.74 -6.69 -8.91
N HIS A 182 -2.31 -5.63 -8.20
CA HIS A 182 -2.64 -5.43 -6.79
C HIS A 182 -4.13 -5.10 -6.60
N HIS A 183 -4.65 -4.13 -7.32
CA HIS A 183 -6.04 -3.68 -7.21
C HIS A 183 -7.03 -4.78 -7.63
N THR A 184 -6.76 -5.52 -8.69
CA THR A 184 -7.62 -6.63 -9.11
C THR A 184 -7.77 -7.67 -8.01
N ALA A 185 -6.70 -7.96 -7.25
CA ALA A 185 -6.76 -8.89 -6.14
C ALA A 185 -7.76 -8.42 -5.06
N ALA A 186 -7.75 -7.13 -4.70
CA ALA A 186 -8.68 -6.58 -3.73
C ALA A 186 -10.12 -6.50 -4.29
N TRP A 187 -10.27 -6.09 -5.57
CA TRP A 187 -11.59 -6.01 -6.21
C TRP A 187 -12.29 -7.36 -6.26
N CYS A 188 -11.56 -8.44 -6.52
CA CYS A 188 -12.11 -9.79 -6.54
C CYS A 188 -12.53 -10.29 -5.16
N MET A 189 -11.96 -9.76 -4.08
CA MET A 189 -12.18 -10.28 -2.72
C MET A 189 -13.09 -9.38 -1.87
N ALA A 190 -12.99 -8.06 -1.97
CA ALA A 190 -13.60 -7.15 -1.00
C ALA A 190 -15.11 -7.32 -0.86
N ILE A 191 -15.85 -7.29 -1.96
CA ILE A 191 -17.31 -7.45 -1.95
C ILE A 191 -17.72 -8.87 -1.57
N PRO A 192 -17.21 -9.95 -2.22
CA PRO A 192 -17.56 -11.31 -1.84
C PRO A 192 -17.28 -11.64 -0.38
N ILE A 193 -16.15 -11.23 0.18
CA ILE A 193 -15.84 -11.49 1.59
C ILE A 193 -16.85 -10.80 2.51
N ASN A 194 -17.18 -9.53 2.26
CA ASN A 194 -18.19 -8.82 3.05
C ASN A 194 -19.59 -9.46 2.94
N MET A 195 -19.91 -10.07 1.79
CA MET A 195 -21.20 -10.74 1.58
C MET A 195 -21.28 -12.10 2.26
N TYR A 196 -20.21 -12.89 2.16
CA TYR A 196 -20.23 -14.27 2.66
C TYR A 196 -19.72 -14.41 4.10
N TYR A 197 -18.78 -13.57 4.51
CA TYR A 197 -18.12 -13.63 5.83
C TYR A 197 -18.12 -12.27 6.57
N PRO A 198 -19.25 -11.56 6.65
CA PRO A 198 -19.30 -10.21 7.26
C PRO A 198 -18.89 -10.21 8.74
N ASN A 199 -19.09 -11.32 9.46
CA ASN A 199 -18.79 -11.43 10.90
C ASN A 199 -17.46 -12.17 11.18
N CYS A 200 -16.63 -12.42 10.17
CA CYS A 200 -15.39 -13.15 10.35
C CYS A 200 -14.30 -12.25 10.96
N THR A 201 -14.16 -12.32 12.29
CA THR A 201 -13.14 -11.53 13.01
C THR A 201 -11.72 -11.81 12.54
N LEU A 202 -11.42 -13.03 12.09
CA LEU A 202 -10.14 -13.42 11.54
C LEU A 202 -9.82 -12.65 10.24
N GLN A 203 -10.80 -12.47 9.37
CA GLN A 203 -10.66 -11.66 8.15
C GLN A 203 -10.46 -10.18 8.51
N HIS A 204 -11.22 -9.65 9.48
CA HIS A 204 -11.08 -8.27 9.94
C HIS A 204 -9.70 -8.04 10.57
N GLU A 205 -9.17 -8.99 11.33
CA GLU A 205 -7.79 -8.96 11.81
C GLU A 205 -6.80 -8.93 10.65
N GLY A 206 -6.97 -9.81 9.65
CA GLY A 206 -6.12 -9.88 8.48
C GLY A 206 -6.03 -8.55 7.74
N LEU A 207 -7.18 -7.94 7.48
CA LEU A 207 -7.26 -6.62 6.84
C LEU A 207 -6.59 -5.54 7.70
N CYS A 208 -6.87 -5.51 9.01
CA CYS A 208 -6.27 -4.57 9.95
C CYS A 208 -4.74 -4.64 9.94
N ILE A 209 -4.15 -5.83 10.10
CA ILE A 209 -2.69 -5.99 10.18
C ILE A 209 -2.00 -5.67 8.85
N LEU A 210 -2.64 -5.99 7.71
CA LEU A 210 -2.11 -5.66 6.39
C LEU A 210 -2.05 -4.15 6.19
N GLN A 211 -3.15 -3.47 6.42
CA GLN A 211 -3.27 -2.02 6.26
C GLN A 211 -2.38 -1.27 7.26
N PHE A 212 -2.42 -1.63 8.54
CA PHE A 212 -1.55 -1.04 9.55
C PHE A 212 -0.06 -1.23 9.22
N GLY A 213 0.33 -2.42 8.78
CA GLY A 213 1.71 -2.72 8.38
C GLY A 213 2.17 -1.85 7.21
N VAL A 214 1.30 -1.58 6.22
CA VAL A 214 1.59 -0.67 5.11
C VAL A 214 1.73 0.77 5.60
N ALA A 215 0.76 1.27 6.36
CA ALA A 215 0.77 2.63 6.89
C ALA A 215 2.03 2.90 7.74
N LEU A 216 2.38 1.98 8.64
CA LEU A 216 3.55 2.09 9.49
C LEU A 216 4.86 2.05 8.68
N ASN A 217 4.95 1.17 7.67
CA ASN A 217 6.12 1.11 6.80
C ASN A 217 6.32 2.41 6.03
N PHE A 218 5.26 2.98 5.45
CA PHE A 218 5.32 4.28 4.77
C PHE A 218 5.73 5.39 5.72
N LEU A 219 5.14 5.47 6.91
CA LEU A 219 5.47 6.48 7.92
C LEU A 219 6.95 6.41 8.32
N CYS A 220 7.44 5.22 8.65
CA CYS A 220 8.85 4.99 9.01
C CYS A 220 9.79 5.36 7.84
N GLN A 221 9.43 5.01 6.61
CA GLN A 221 10.22 5.33 5.42
C GLN A 221 10.28 6.84 5.19
N LYS A 222 9.14 7.53 5.26
CA LYS A 222 9.05 8.98 5.08
C LYS A 222 9.86 9.74 6.13
N TYR A 223 9.75 9.35 7.40
CA TYR A 223 10.56 9.93 8.44
C TYR A 223 12.05 9.61 8.23
N GLY A 224 12.38 8.38 7.83
CA GLY A 224 13.75 7.97 7.50
C GLY A 224 14.40 8.85 6.42
N PHE A 225 13.63 9.32 5.44
CA PHE A 225 14.13 10.23 4.39
C PHE A 225 14.54 11.61 4.90
N THR A 226 14.09 12.02 6.07
CA THR A 226 14.49 13.28 6.71
C THR A 226 15.79 13.16 7.51
N LEU A 227 16.20 11.94 7.89
CA LEU A 227 17.33 11.69 8.77
C LEU A 227 18.67 11.78 8.04
N ASP A 228 19.67 12.32 8.73
CA ASP A 228 21.06 12.31 8.28
C ASP A 228 21.83 11.19 8.95
N VAL A 229 21.97 10.05 8.30
CA VAL A 229 22.67 8.88 8.84
C VAL A 229 24.18 9.10 9.07
N ALA A 230 24.74 10.22 8.59
CA ALA A 230 26.08 10.64 8.97
C ALA A 230 26.14 11.18 10.42
N ASN A 231 25.00 11.60 10.96
CA ASN A 231 24.85 12.00 12.35
C ASN A 231 24.56 10.78 13.23
N LYS A 232 25.31 10.59 14.32
CA LYS A 232 25.14 9.47 15.24
C LYS A 232 23.71 9.34 15.79
N ARG A 233 23.08 10.46 16.16
CA ARG A 233 21.70 10.45 16.70
C ARG A 233 20.69 10.00 15.64
N ASP A 234 20.84 10.47 14.41
CA ASP A 234 19.92 10.13 13.32
C ASP A 234 20.16 8.69 12.83
N LEU A 235 21.40 8.20 12.88
CA LEU A 235 21.70 6.79 12.61
C LEU A 235 21.02 5.86 13.63
N ILE A 236 21.03 6.21 14.92
CA ILE A 236 20.31 5.44 15.95
C ILE A 236 18.81 5.44 15.66
N LYS A 237 18.22 6.60 15.34
CA LYS A 237 16.79 6.67 14.95
C LYS A 237 16.51 5.78 13.73
N MET A 238 17.37 5.82 12.70
CA MET A 238 17.23 4.97 11.52
C MET A 238 17.29 3.48 11.87
N LYS A 239 18.21 3.06 12.76
CA LYS A 239 18.26 1.68 13.25
C LYS A 239 16.98 1.26 13.94
N ILE A 240 16.43 2.12 14.81
CA ILE A 240 15.14 1.88 15.49
C ILE A 240 14.01 1.74 14.45
N LEU A 241 13.89 2.66 13.50
CA LEU A 241 12.86 2.60 12.46
C LEU A 241 12.96 1.30 11.63
N CYS A 242 14.17 0.94 11.21
CA CYS A 242 14.38 -0.30 10.45
C CYS A 242 14.02 -1.55 11.29
N THR A 243 14.30 -1.54 12.59
CA THR A 243 13.92 -2.64 13.50
C THR A 243 12.40 -2.74 13.63
N ILE A 244 11.71 -1.60 13.84
CA ILE A 244 10.24 -1.57 13.92
C ILE A 244 9.62 -2.13 12.64
N VAL A 245 10.07 -1.63 11.48
CA VAL A 245 9.56 -2.11 10.17
C VAL A 245 9.85 -3.60 9.98
N PHE A 246 11.07 -4.06 10.29
CA PHE A 246 11.46 -5.44 10.13
C PHE A 246 10.60 -6.38 10.98
N VAL A 247 10.45 -6.10 12.26
CA VAL A 247 9.62 -6.92 13.18
C VAL A 247 8.16 -6.91 12.74
N THR A 248 7.61 -5.72 12.43
CA THR A 248 6.22 -5.60 11.98
C THR A 248 5.99 -6.37 10.69
N VAL A 249 6.88 -6.22 9.69
CA VAL A 249 6.73 -6.90 8.39
C VAL A 249 6.80 -8.41 8.55
N ILE A 250 7.76 -8.93 9.32
CA ILE A 250 7.87 -10.39 9.56
C ILE A 250 6.60 -10.90 10.23
N TRP A 251 6.15 -10.24 11.30
CA TRP A 251 4.97 -10.68 12.03
C TRP A 251 3.72 -10.62 11.17
N THR A 252 3.42 -9.46 10.55
CA THR A 252 2.17 -9.24 9.82
C THR A 252 2.14 -9.98 8.49
N ARG A 253 3.25 -9.99 7.73
CA ARG A 253 3.28 -10.48 6.35
C ARG A 253 3.66 -11.94 6.23
N LEU A 254 4.58 -12.43 7.07
CA LEU A 254 5.06 -13.81 6.96
C LEU A 254 4.24 -14.75 7.83
N PHE A 255 4.07 -14.45 9.12
CA PHE A 255 3.39 -15.35 10.03
C PHE A 255 1.87 -15.18 10.03
N ARG A 256 1.40 -14.00 10.40
CA ARG A 256 -0.02 -13.82 10.67
C ARG A 256 -0.88 -13.83 9.41
N TYR A 257 -0.45 -13.13 8.34
CA TYR A 257 -1.16 -13.16 7.06
C TYR A 257 -1.23 -14.57 6.47
N THR A 258 -0.13 -15.33 6.49
CA THR A 258 -0.11 -16.69 5.96
C THR A 258 -1.10 -17.58 6.71
N TYR A 259 -1.10 -17.50 8.04
CA TYR A 259 -2.06 -18.22 8.86
C TYR A 259 -3.51 -17.87 8.52
N ILE A 260 -3.82 -16.56 8.46
CA ILE A 260 -5.16 -16.06 8.16
C ILE A 260 -5.60 -16.47 6.76
N GLY A 261 -4.74 -16.27 5.75
CA GLY A 261 -5.03 -16.60 4.36
C GLY A 261 -5.34 -18.09 4.16
N ILE A 262 -4.53 -18.97 4.76
CA ILE A 262 -4.78 -20.43 4.70
C ILE A 262 -6.08 -20.77 5.42
N THR A 263 -6.32 -20.24 6.61
CA THR A 263 -7.53 -20.52 7.38
C THR A 263 -8.79 -20.09 6.63
N MET A 264 -8.78 -18.90 6.02
CA MET A 264 -9.90 -18.40 5.23
C MET A 264 -10.16 -19.26 3.98
N LEU A 265 -9.11 -19.75 3.31
CA LEU A 265 -9.25 -20.69 2.20
C LEU A 265 -9.85 -22.01 2.65
N VAL A 266 -9.39 -22.57 3.77
CA VAL A 266 -9.97 -23.80 4.34
C VAL A 266 -11.43 -23.59 4.72
N MET A 267 -11.79 -22.47 5.34
CA MET A 267 -13.19 -22.14 5.65
C MET A 267 -14.05 -22.10 4.39
N ALA A 268 -13.64 -21.37 3.36
CA ALA A 268 -14.41 -21.29 2.12
C ALA A 268 -14.56 -22.64 1.42
N TYR A 269 -13.55 -23.53 1.52
CA TYR A 269 -13.61 -24.88 0.98
C TYR A 269 -14.55 -25.78 1.80
N THR A 270 -14.46 -25.74 3.13
CA THR A 270 -15.30 -26.56 4.03
C THR A 270 -16.77 -26.12 4.05
N ASP A 271 -17.01 -24.83 3.80
CA ASP A 271 -18.37 -24.29 3.65
C ASP A 271 -18.95 -24.53 2.24
N GLU A 272 -18.25 -25.32 1.40
CA GLU A 272 -18.62 -25.61 0.01
C GLU A 272 -18.81 -24.36 -0.86
N ASN A 273 -18.27 -23.21 -0.44
CA ASN A 273 -18.30 -21.97 -1.21
C ASN A 273 -17.15 -21.95 -2.22
N PHE A 274 -17.21 -22.81 -3.23
CA PHE A 274 -16.16 -22.99 -4.22
C PHE A 274 -15.92 -21.75 -5.08
N LEU A 275 -16.92 -20.89 -5.26
CA LEU A 275 -16.73 -19.63 -5.96
C LEU A 275 -15.80 -18.72 -5.16
N LEU A 276 -16.11 -18.49 -3.89
CA LEU A 276 -15.28 -17.67 -3.01
C LEU A 276 -13.89 -18.26 -2.81
N PHE A 277 -13.80 -19.60 -2.64
CA PHE A 277 -12.51 -20.28 -2.57
C PHE A 277 -11.62 -19.96 -3.79
N LYS A 278 -12.16 -20.05 -5.02
CA LYS A 278 -11.42 -19.73 -6.24
C LYS A 278 -11.05 -18.25 -6.33
N LEU A 279 -11.97 -17.35 -5.97
CA LEU A 279 -11.72 -15.91 -5.95
C LEU A 279 -10.64 -15.51 -4.93
N MET A 280 -10.49 -16.22 -3.83
CA MET A 280 -9.50 -15.98 -2.80
C MET A 280 -8.15 -16.65 -3.08
N LEU A 281 -8.15 -17.82 -3.74
CA LEU A 281 -6.93 -18.63 -3.94
C LEU A 281 -5.85 -17.87 -4.71
N VAL A 282 -6.21 -17.32 -5.87
CA VAL A 282 -5.26 -16.61 -6.74
C VAL A 282 -4.68 -15.37 -6.05
N PRO A 283 -5.51 -14.44 -5.49
CA PRO A 283 -5.00 -13.32 -4.72
C PRO A 283 -4.16 -13.71 -3.51
N THR A 284 -4.53 -14.77 -2.78
CA THR A 284 -3.76 -15.22 -1.61
C THR A 284 -2.36 -15.70 -2.01
N ILE A 285 -2.23 -16.46 -3.11
CA ILE A 285 -0.93 -16.88 -3.65
C ILE A 285 -0.13 -15.65 -4.08
N PHE A 286 -0.73 -14.75 -4.87
CA PHE A 286 -0.07 -13.54 -5.35
C PHE A 286 0.43 -12.65 -4.20
N LEU A 287 -0.43 -12.36 -3.22
CA LEU A 287 -0.06 -11.56 -2.06
C LEU A 287 1.00 -12.26 -1.19
N SER A 288 0.97 -13.59 -1.10
CA SER A 288 2.01 -14.35 -0.38
C SER A 288 3.37 -14.20 -1.05
N LEU A 289 3.45 -14.29 -2.38
CA LEU A 289 4.67 -14.04 -3.14
C LEU A 289 5.15 -12.58 -2.97
N PHE A 290 4.24 -11.63 -3.05
CA PHE A 290 4.54 -10.22 -2.80
C PHE A 290 5.06 -10.00 -1.37
N ASN A 291 4.48 -10.66 -0.37
CA ASN A 291 4.94 -10.58 1.02
C ASN A 291 6.38 -11.08 1.19
N VAL A 292 6.79 -12.14 0.47
CA VAL A 292 8.20 -12.59 0.49
C VAL A 292 9.15 -11.49 -0.03
N ILE A 293 8.75 -10.77 -1.07
CA ILE A 293 9.53 -9.65 -1.60
C ILE A 293 9.66 -8.52 -0.56
N VAL A 294 8.55 -8.16 0.10
CA VAL A 294 8.52 -7.13 1.14
C VAL A 294 9.39 -7.52 2.34
N VAL A 295 9.32 -8.78 2.80
CA VAL A 295 10.16 -9.31 3.88
C VAL A 295 11.65 -9.25 3.50
N LYS A 296 12.01 -9.66 2.28
CA LYS A 296 13.38 -9.58 1.76
C LYS A 296 13.91 -8.15 1.76
N ASP A 297 13.10 -7.17 1.34
CA ASP A 297 13.51 -5.76 1.34
C ASP A 297 13.67 -5.21 2.77
N ALA A 298 12.73 -5.50 3.67
CA ALA A 298 12.82 -5.11 5.08
C ALA A 298 14.07 -5.70 5.76
N THR A 299 14.37 -6.99 5.51
CA THR A 299 15.55 -7.67 6.02
C THR A 299 16.84 -7.01 5.52
N LYS A 300 16.93 -6.73 4.21
CA LYS A 300 18.10 -6.06 3.64
C LYS A 300 18.32 -4.66 4.25
N LYS A 301 17.25 -3.89 4.43
CA LYS A 301 17.32 -2.56 5.07
C LYS A 301 17.77 -2.68 6.53
N PHE A 302 17.17 -3.60 7.28
CA PHE A 302 17.53 -3.86 8.68
C PHE A 302 19.01 -4.21 8.82
N LEU A 303 19.50 -5.24 8.12
CA LEU A 303 20.89 -5.69 8.19
C LEU A 303 21.85 -4.56 7.78
N LYS A 304 21.54 -3.81 6.72
CA LYS A 304 22.35 -2.70 6.26
C LYS A 304 22.54 -1.62 7.33
N PHE A 305 21.46 -1.13 7.92
CA PHE A 305 21.58 -0.05 8.91
C PHE A 305 22.10 -0.56 10.25
N TRP A 306 21.82 -1.81 10.60
CA TRP A 306 22.32 -2.40 11.83
C TRP A 306 23.83 -2.58 11.82
N SER A 307 24.43 -2.96 10.68
CA SER A 307 25.87 -3.11 10.51
C SER A 307 26.62 -1.77 10.37
N MET A 308 25.92 -0.66 10.17
CA MET A 308 26.57 0.65 10.11
C MET A 308 27.10 1.07 11.47
N ASP A 309 28.40 1.37 11.54
CA ASP A 309 29.04 1.89 12.74
C ASP A 309 29.36 3.40 12.57
N THR A 310 29.48 4.08 13.70
CA THR A 310 29.84 5.49 13.79
C THR A 310 31.26 5.79 13.24
N GLY A 311 32.13 4.77 13.17
CA GLY A 311 33.46 4.85 12.53
C GLY A 311 33.44 5.05 11.01
N THR A 312 32.33 4.71 10.34
CA THR A 312 32.11 4.96 8.89
C THR A 312 31.57 6.36 8.61
N THR A 313 31.15 7.07 9.66
CA THR A 313 30.50 8.39 9.62
C THR A 313 31.31 9.46 8.90
N PRO A 314 32.67 9.60 9.05
CA PRO A 314 33.43 10.64 8.33
C PRO A 314 33.42 10.45 6.81
N LYS A 315 33.46 9.22 6.31
CA LYS A 315 33.36 8.95 4.86
C LYS A 315 31.95 9.26 4.34
N LEU A 316 30.92 8.84 5.07
CA LEU A 316 29.52 9.14 4.78
C LEU A 316 29.23 10.65 4.89
N GLN A 317 29.80 11.35 5.86
CA GLN A 317 29.65 12.79 6.03
C GLN A 317 30.28 13.57 4.88
N ARG A 318 31.49 13.24 4.45
CA ARG A 318 32.14 13.84 3.26
C ARG A 318 31.33 13.57 1.99
N GLN A 319 30.78 12.38 1.85
CA GLN A 319 29.93 12.04 0.73
C GLN A 319 28.60 12.79 0.78
N ASN A 320 27.96 12.95 1.95
CA ASN A 320 26.74 13.73 2.14
C ASN A 320 26.95 15.22 1.88
N THR A 321 28.07 15.78 2.35
CA THR A 321 28.41 17.19 2.09
C THR A 321 28.60 17.44 0.60
N ARG A 322 29.28 16.54 -0.11
CA ARG A 322 29.41 16.61 -1.59
C ARG A 322 28.10 16.42 -2.32
N LEU A 323 27.20 15.61 -1.79
CA LEU A 323 25.87 15.43 -2.36
C LEU A 323 24.99 16.66 -2.11
N LEU A 324 25.02 17.20 -0.91
CA LEU A 324 24.27 18.40 -0.57
C LEU A 324 24.79 19.60 -1.35
N SER A 325 26.13 19.78 -1.52
CA SER A 325 26.63 20.80 -2.41
C SER A 325 26.16 20.63 -3.84
N LYS A 326 26.23 19.42 -4.41
CA LYS A 326 25.68 19.15 -5.74
C LYS A 326 24.17 19.39 -5.85
N ILE A 327 23.39 19.11 -4.80
CA ILE A 327 21.94 19.41 -4.75
C ILE A 327 21.71 20.93 -4.70
N TYR A 328 22.58 21.69 -4.02
CA TYR A 328 22.52 23.15 -3.96
C TYR A 328 23.06 23.81 -5.22
N ASP A 329 24.09 23.24 -5.84
CA ASP A 329 24.69 23.74 -7.08
C ASP A 329 23.82 23.48 -8.32
N MET A 330 22.92 22.51 -8.27
CA MET A 330 21.90 22.26 -9.31
C MET A 330 20.83 23.36 -9.44
N LYS A 331 20.89 24.40 -8.63
CA LYS A 331 20.12 25.64 -8.89
C LYS A 331 20.61 26.41 -10.12
N GLY A 332 21.71 26.02 -10.74
CA GLY A 332 22.37 26.75 -11.85
C GLY A 332 22.65 25.97 -13.12
N SER A 333 22.67 24.64 -13.15
CA SER A 333 22.91 23.91 -14.41
C SER A 333 22.36 22.50 -14.35
N VAL A 334 21.58 22.17 -15.39
CA VAL A 334 21.01 20.83 -15.62
C VAL A 334 22.06 20.00 -16.35
N ASP A 335 22.93 19.32 -15.61
CA ASP A 335 23.77 18.30 -16.19
C ASP A 335 23.54 16.96 -15.48
N HIS A 336 22.97 16.01 -16.23
CA HIS A 336 22.25 14.85 -15.70
C HIS A 336 23.10 13.59 -15.46
N ASN A 337 24.42 13.63 -15.66
CA ASN A 337 25.14 12.36 -15.91
C ASN A 337 26.08 11.81 -14.82
N GLU A 338 26.36 12.49 -13.72
CA GLU A 338 27.31 11.95 -12.74
C GLU A 338 26.93 12.12 -11.26
N VAL A 339 25.92 11.43 -10.79
CA VAL A 339 25.75 11.26 -9.33
C VAL A 339 25.88 9.77 -8.97
N ARG A 340 27.09 9.33 -8.65
CA ARG A 340 27.29 8.02 -8.01
C ARG A 340 26.58 7.99 -6.65
N PRO A 341 25.85 6.91 -6.34
CA PRO A 341 25.03 6.83 -5.15
C PRO A 341 25.85 6.82 -3.87
N LEU A 342 25.49 7.67 -2.93
CA LEU A 342 26.03 7.77 -1.58
C LEU A 342 25.62 6.63 -0.66
N TYR A 343 24.54 5.95 -1.01
CA TYR A 343 24.13 4.73 -0.36
C TYR A 343 24.51 3.58 -1.28
N PRO A 344 25.15 2.53 -0.75
CA PRO A 344 25.22 1.28 -1.48
C PRO A 344 23.79 0.92 -1.87
N GLU A 345 23.61 0.51 -3.08
CA GLU A 345 22.32 0.30 -3.73
C GLU A 345 21.29 -0.32 -2.77
N ILE A 346 20.19 0.39 -2.51
CA ILE A 346 19.01 -0.19 -1.90
C ILE A 346 18.51 -1.20 -2.92
N GLY A 347 18.72 -2.49 -2.63
CA GLY A 347 18.44 -3.58 -3.55
C GLY A 347 17.08 -3.41 -4.22
N SER A 348 17.07 -3.54 -5.52
CA SER A 348 15.88 -3.52 -6.34
C SER A 348 14.94 -4.64 -5.92
N VAL A 349 13.73 -4.30 -5.56
CA VAL A 349 12.65 -5.28 -5.32
C VAL A 349 12.13 -5.84 -6.65
N MET A 350 12.52 -5.28 -7.79
CA MET A 350 12.12 -5.75 -9.11
C MET A 350 13.27 -5.59 -10.12
N ASP A 351 14.23 -6.50 -10.11
CA ASP A 351 15.08 -6.73 -11.26
C ASP A 351 14.70 -8.08 -11.92
N VAL A 352 13.45 -8.17 -12.37
CA VAL A 352 12.95 -9.34 -13.14
C VAL A 352 13.18 -9.15 -14.65
N SER A 353 13.71 -8.00 -15.09
CA SER A 353 13.80 -7.68 -16.53
C SER A 353 15.18 -7.88 -17.17
N LYS A 354 16.16 -8.47 -16.46
CA LYS A 354 17.49 -8.73 -17.06
C LYS A 354 17.89 -10.20 -17.12
N THR A 355 16.99 -11.06 -17.53
CA THR A 355 17.35 -12.38 -18.05
C THR A 355 16.55 -12.59 -19.31
N ASN A 356 17.04 -12.10 -20.42
CA ASN A 356 16.87 -12.67 -21.76
C ASN A 356 17.16 -11.64 -22.84
N SER A 357 18.41 -11.46 -23.18
CA SER A 357 18.81 -11.17 -24.60
C SER A 357 20.33 -11.10 -24.75
N GLU A 358 21.00 -12.23 -24.58
CA GLU A 358 22.30 -12.47 -25.21
C GLU A 358 22.42 -13.96 -25.55
N THR A 359 21.62 -14.42 -26.52
CA THR A 359 22.00 -15.53 -27.37
C THR A 359 22.23 -14.98 -28.78
N SER A 360 23.44 -14.52 -28.97
CA SER A 360 24.01 -14.27 -30.29
C SER A 360 24.03 -15.56 -31.06
N PHE A 361 23.13 -15.69 -32.02
CA PHE A 361 23.25 -16.68 -33.09
C PHE A 361 24.38 -16.22 -34.03
N LYS A 362 25.55 -16.81 -33.90
CA LYS A 362 26.54 -16.87 -35.00
C LYS A 362 26.16 -18.03 -35.87
N SER A 363 25.58 -17.74 -37.03
CA SER A 363 25.50 -18.66 -38.19
C SER A 363 26.86 -18.70 -38.86
N GLY A 364 27.46 -19.90 -38.85
CA GLY A 364 28.45 -20.29 -39.83
C GLY A 364 27.72 -20.94 -40.99
#